data_fc707b882b3ad90c58234290504e5b05
#
_entry.id   fc707b882b3ad90c58234290504e5b05
#
_cell.length_a   1.000
_cell.length_b   1.000
_cell.length_c   1.000
_cell.angle_alpha   90.00
_cell.angle_beta   90.00
_cell.angle_gamma   90.00
#
_symmetry.space_group_name_H-M   'P 1'
#
loop_
_entity.id
_entity.type
_entity.pdbx_description
1 polymer ?
#
loop_
_entity_poly.entity_id
_entity_poly.type
_entity_poly.pdbx_seq_one_letter_code
_entity_poly.pdbx_strand_id
1 'polypeptide(L)'
;MGELNRMTQFKDKAAKHADNINAGLFTYPVLMAADILLYQADVVPVGVDQMQHLELTRDIAERFNNIYGDVFTIPEPYIGKVGAKIMSLQDPTKKMSKSDENPNSSIYLMDDPDAIMRKCKRAVTDSEADSLP
;
A
#
# COMPACT_ATOMS: atom_id res chain seq x y z
N MET A 1 0.13 19.67 7.24
CA MET A 1 0.75 20.06 5.95
C MET A 1 2.24 19.69 5.91
N GLY A 2 3.06 20.14 6.86
CA GLY A 2 4.51 19.84 6.86
C GLY A 2 4.87 18.37 6.93
N GLU A 3 4.12 17.56 7.64
CA GLU A 3 4.33 16.10 7.75
C GLU A 3 4.05 15.40 6.43
N LEU A 4 2.96 15.73 5.74
CA LEU A 4 2.63 15.17 4.43
C LEU A 4 3.70 15.46 3.38
N ASN A 5 4.30 16.64 3.39
CA ASN A 5 5.40 17.00 2.48
C ASN A 5 6.67 16.16 2.72
N ARG A 6 6.85 15.60 3.90
CA ARG A 6 8.01 14.77 4.26
C ARG A 6 7.82 13.29 3.95
N MET A 7 6.60 12.86 3.61
CA MET A 7 6.28 11.45 3.32
C MET A 7 7.09 10.95 2.13
N THR A 8 7.82 9.85 2.32
CA THR A 8 8.70 9.27 1.30
C THR A 8 7.92 8.86 0.06
N GLN A 9 6.77 8.20 0.21
CA GLN A 9 5.94 7.80 -0.91
C GLN A 9 5.41 8.98 -1.73
N PHE A 10 5.08 10.11 -1.09
CA PHE A 10 4.70 11.33 -1.80
C PHE A 10 5.85 11.83 -2.67
N LYS A 11 7.07 11.91 -2.10
CA LYS A 11 8.26 12.37 -2.83
C LYS A 11 8.60 11.47 -4.01
N ASP A 12 8.57 10.15 -3.81
CA ASP A 12 8.89 9.16 -4.86
C ASP A 12 7.87 9.20 -6.01
N LYS A 13 6.57 9.27 -5.68
CA LYS A 13 5.51 9.34 -6.68
C LYS A 13 5.48 10.69 -7.39
N ALA A 14 5.72 11.79 -6.68
CA ALA A 14 5.82 13.12 -7.27
C ALA A 14 7.01 13.23 -8.24
N ALA A 15 8.14 12.60 -7.93
CA ALA A 15 9.30 12.55 -8.81
C ALA A 15 9.06 11.72 -10.08
N LYS A 16 8.32 10.59 -9.96
CA LYS A 16 8.02 9.69 -11.09
C LYS A 16 6.94 10.23 -12.04
N HIS A 17 6.02 11.04 -11.51
CA HIS A 17 4.85 11.55 -12.23
C HIS A 17 4.74 13.07 -12.04
N ALA A 18 5.83 13.79 -12.35
CA ALA A 18 5.91 15.25 -12.16
C ALA A 18 4.74 16.01 -12.81
N ASP A 19 4.22 15.49 -13.92
CA ASP A 19 3.11 16.11 -14.67
C ASP A 19 1.72 15.78 -14.09
N ASN A 20 1.62 14.90 -13.08
CA ASN A 20 0.35 14.44 -12.53
C ASN A 20 0.34 14.44 -10.99
N ILE A 21 0.95 15.44 -10.37
CA ILE A 21 0.85 15.65 -8.93
C ILE A 21 -0.52 16.25 -8.62
N ASN A 22 -1.39 15.45 -8.02
CA ASN A 22 -2.74 15.88 -7.65
C ASN A 22 -2.95 15.88 -6.14
N ALA A 23 -4.04 16.54 -5.71
CA ALA A 23 -4.39 16.64 -4.29
C ALA A 23 -4.56 15.26 -3.63
N GLY A 24 -5.10 14.27 -4.35
CA GLY A 24 -5.29 12.91 -3.84
C GLY A 24 -3.96 12.24 -3.46
N LEU A 25 -2.93 12.42 -4.28
CA LEU A 25 -1.59 11.90 -3.97
C LEU A 25 -1.03 12.49 -2.67
N PHE A 26 -1.31 13.75 -2.39
CA PHE A 26 -0.86 14.44 -1.19
C PHE A 26 -1.68 14.07 0.05
N THR A 27 -3.00 13.89 -0.11
CA THR A 27 -3.94 13.78 1.01
C THR A 27 -4.32 12.34 1.38
N TYR A 28 -4.07 11.32 0.53
CA TYR A 28 -4.49 9.95 0.84
C TYR A 28 -3.92 9.38 2.15
N PRO A 29 -2.75 9.77 2.67
CA PRO A 29 -2.30 9.29 3.98
C PRO A 29 -3.23 9.72 5.13
N VAL A 30 -3.88 10.88 5.00
CA VAL A 30 -4.88 11.34 5.97
C VAL A 30 -6.16 10.51 5.88
N LEU A 31 -6.59 10.15 4.66
CA LEU A 31 -7.73 9.25 4.47
C LEU A 31 -7.44 7.87 5.08
N MET A 32 -6.25 7.32 4.85
CA MET A 32 -5.82 6.07 5.47
C MET A 32 -5.85 6.14 7.00
N ALA A 33 -5.38 7.24 7.58
CA ALA A 33 -5.45 7.45 9.03
C ALA A 33 -6.90 7.48 9.53
N ALA A 34 -7.79 8.17 8.83
CA ALA A 34 -9.21 8.22 9.16
C ALA A 34 -9.86 6.84 9.10
N ASP A 35 -9.57 6.05 8.07
CA ASP A 35 -10.09 4.69 7.91
C ASP A 35 -9.66 3.76 9.07
N ILE A 36 -8.44 3.90 9.56
CA ILE A 36 -7.93 3.11 10.69
C ILE A 36 -8.56 3.57 12.02
N LEU A 37 -8.54 4.87 12.29
CA LEU A 37 -8.98 5.43 13.58
C LEU A 37 -10.49 5.35 13.75
N LEU A 38 -11.28 5.42 12.67
CA LEU A 38 -12.74 5.29 12.71
C LEU A 38 -13.18 3.97 13.34
N TYR A 39 -12.45 2.89 13.10
CA TYR A 39 -12.77 1.56 13.59
C TYR A 39 -12.05 1.19 14.88
N GLN A 40 -11.31 2.12 15.49
CA GLN A 40 -10.56 1.86 16.73
C GLN A 40 -9.66 0.61 16.65
N ALA A 41 -8.97 0.46 15.51
CA ALA A 41 -8.18 -0.72 15.24
C ALA A 41 -6.99 -0.83 16.21
N ASP A 42 -6.86 -1.97 16.90
CA ASP A 42 -5.72 -2.27 17.78
C ASP A 42 -4.47 -2.62 16.97
N VAL A 43 -4.64 -3.40 15.89
CA VAL A 43 -3.56 -3.92 15.07
C VAL A 43 -3.88 -3.74 13.60
N VAL A 44 -2.92 -3.23 12.84
CA VAL A 44 -3.07 -2.98 11.40
C VAL A 44 -2.03 -3.77 10.62
N PRO A 45 -2.43 -4.77 9.81
CA PRO A 45 -1.52 -5.46 8.90
C PRO A 45 -1.06 -4.51 7.80
N VAL A 46 0.24 -4.25 7.73
CA VAL A 46 0.82 -3.35 6.73
C VAL A 46 2.09 -3.93 6.12
N GLY A 47 2.33 -3.60 4.85
CA GLY A 47 3.66 -3.79 4.26
C GLY A 47 4.65 -2.74 4.76
N VAL A 48 5.93 -3.05 4.64
CA VAL A 48 7.03 -2.14 5.08
C VAL A 48 6.91 -0.77 4.42
N ASP A 49 6.44 -0.70 3.17
CA ASP A 49 6.23 0.54 2.43
C ASP A 49 5.11 1.42 2.99
N GLN A 50 4.23 0.89 3.84
CA GLN A 50 3.13 1.61 4.48
C GLN A 50 3.40 2.00 5.94
N MET A 51 4.55 1.61 6.48
CA MET A 51 4.90 1.90 7.89
C MET A 51 4.85 3.39 8.22
N GLN A 52 5.39 4.24 7.34
CA GLN A 52 5.39 5.68 7.57
C GLN A 52 3.97 6.29 7.62
N HIS A 53 3.03 5.74 6.85
CA HIS A 53 1.62 6.15 6.92
C HIS A 53 0.97 5.72 8.23
N LEU A 54 1.32 4.55 8.75
CA LEU A 54 0.81 4.11 10.05
C LEU A 54 1.42 4.92 11.19
N GLU A 55 2.69 5.29 11.13
CA GLU A 55 3.31 6.21 12.09
C GLU A 55 2.60 7.57 12.09
N LEU A 56 2.29 8.12 10.92
CA LEU A 56 1.48 9.35 10.82
C LEU A 56 0.10 9.16 11.50
N THR A 57 -0.52 8.01 11.33
CA THR A 57 -1.81 7.69 11.98
C THR A 57 -1.68 7.69 13.51
N ARG A 58 -0.63 7.07 14.04
CA ARG A 58 -0.31 7.04 15.48
C ARG A 58 -0.08 8.45 16.01
N ASP A 59 0.74 9.25 15.34
CA ASP A 59 1.01 10.65 15.71
C ASP A 59 -0.28 11.49 15.77
N ILE A 60 -1.20 11.28 14.82
CA ILE A 60 -2.50 11.96 14.80
C ILE A 60 -3.34 11.52 16.01
N ALA A 61 -3.42 10.21 16.29
CA ALA A 61 -4.18 9.68 17.42
C ALA A 61 -3.65 10.17 18.76
N GLU A 62 -2.33 10.10 18.97
CA GLU A 62 -1.66 10.59 20.19
C GLU A 62 -1.90 12.09 20.40
N ARG A 63 -1.73 12.89 19.35
CA ARG A 63 -1.95 14.34 19.41
C ARG A 63 -3.40 14.68 19.73
N PHE A 64 -4.34 13.94 19.17
CA PHE A 64 -5.76 14.11 19.44
C PHE A 64 -6.08 13.72 20.90
N ASN A 65 -5.60 12.58 21.36
CA ASN A 65 -5.80 12.12 22.73
C ASN A 65 -5.21 13.07 23.77
N ASN A 66 -4.04 13.67 23.48
CA ASN A 66 -3.44 14.66 24.36
C ASN A 66 -4.29 15.93 24.55
N ILE A 67 -5.11 16.27 23.56
CA ILE A 67 -5.96 17.48 23.61
C ILE A 67 -7.34 17.17 24.17
N TYR A 68 -7.93 16.03 23.80
CA TYR A 68 -9.35 15.71 24.06
C TYR A 68 -9.55 14.55 25.04
N GLY A 69 -8.47 13.95 25.58
CA GLY A 69 -8.52 12.72 26.36
C GLY A 69 -8.43 11.46 25.50
N ASP A 70 -8.45 10.29 26.14
CA ASP A 70 -8.28 8.98 25.49
C ASP A 70 -9.51 8.63 24.61
N VAL A 71 -9.53 9.13 23.40
CA VAL A 71 -10.61 8.92 22.41
C VAL A 71 -10.25 7.84 21.40
N PHE A 72 -9.04 7.88 20.84
CA PHE A 72 -8.61 6.94 19.83
C PHE A 72 -7.70 5.86 20.41
N THR A 73 -7.92 4.61 19.99
CA THR A 73 -6.94 3.54 20.13
C THR A 73 -5.73 3.85 19.25
N ILE A 74 -4.52 3.76 19.83
CA ILE A 74 -3.27 3.96 19.08
C ILE A 74 -2.91 2.63 18.42
N PRO A 75 -3.00 2.51 17.07
CA PRO A 75 -2.86 1.23 16.40
C PRO A 75 -1.42 0.73 16.39
N GLU A 76 -1.22 -0.59 16.50
CA GLU A 76 0.08 -1.24 16.38
C GLU A 76 0.28 -1.83 14.99
N PRO A 77 1.47 -1.72 14.38
CA PRO A 77 1.76 -2.34 13.09
C PRO A 77 1.92 -3.85 13.23
N TYR A 78 1.35 -4.59 12.29
CA TYR A 78 1.66 -6.00 12.10
C TYR A 78 2.30 -6.21 10.74
N ILE A 79 3.57 -6.62 10.72
CA ILE A 79 4.30 -6.94 9.50
C ILE A 79 4.39 -8.47 9.40
N GLY A 80 3.73 -9.02 8.38
CA GLY A 80 3.81 -10.46 8.08
C GLY A 80 5.24 -10.86 7.70
N LYS A 81 5.69 -12.01 8.20
CA LYS A 81 7.04 -12.53 7.93
C LYS A 81 7.20 -13.10 6.52
N VAL A 82 6.11 -13.53 5.88
CA VAL A 82 6.11 -14.22 4.58
C VAL A 82 5.00 -13.66 3.68
N GLY A 83 5.24 -13.54 2.39
CA GLY A 83 4.23 -13.17 1.38
C GLY A 83 3.87 -11.68 1.36
N ALA A 84 4.72 -10.82 1.92
CA ALA A 84 4.44 -9.39 2.06
C ALA A 84 4.37 -8.62 0.73
N LYS A 85 4.84 -9.18 -0.40
CA LYS A 85 4.78 -8.55 -1.72
C LYS A 85 4.19 -9.50 -2.74
N ILE A 86 3.11 -9.06 -3.40
CA ILE A 86 2.60 -9.71 -4.60
C ILE A 86 3.33 -9.10 -5.80
N MET A 87 3.96 -9.93 -6.60
CA MET A 87 4.78 -9.51 -7.73
C MET A 87 3.96 -9.44 -9.02
N SER A 88 4.41 -8.64 -9.98
CA SER A 88 3.79 -8.52 -11.30
C SER A 88 3.81 -9.87 -12.03
N LEU A 89 2.72 -10.21 -12.71
CA LEU A 89 2.64 -11.44 -13.52
C LEU A 89 3.59 -11.44 -14.73
N GLN A 90 4.05 -10.28 -15.14
CA GLN A 90 4.94 -10.13 -16.32
C GLN A 90 6.40 -9.88 -15.94
N ASP A 91 6.65 -9.48 -14.70
CA ASP A 91 7.99 -9.21 -14.19
C ASP A 91 8.05 -9.54 -12.69
N PRO A 92 8.53 -10.75 -12.33
CA PRO A 92 8.58 -11.19 -10.93
C PRO A 92 9.53 -10.37 -10.06
N THR A 93 10.33 -9.49 -10.63
CA THR A 93 11.19 -8.58 -9.87
C THR A 93 10.48 -7.29 -9.45
N LYS A 94 9.32 -6.99 -10.04
CA LYS A 94 8.53 -5.79 -9.74
C LYS A 94 7.29 -6.11 -8.94
N LYS A 95 6.95 -5.24 -7.97
CA LYS A 95 5.69 -5.33 -7.25
C LYS A 95 4.51 -5.15 -8.21
N MET A 96 3.47 -5.99 -8.10
CA MET A 96 2.21 -5.82 -8.82
C MET A 96 1.63 -4.43 -8.53
N SER A 97 1.23 -3.70 -9.57
CA SER A 97 0.68 -2.36 -9.44
C SER A 97 -0.52 -2.18 -10.37
N LYS A 98 -1.61 -1.63 -9.85
CA LYS A 98 -2.79 -1.27 -10.66
C LYS A 98 -2.53 -0.15 -11.67
N SER A 99 -1.45 0.60 -11.48
CA SER A 99 -1.01 1.69 -12.37
C SER A 99 0.07 1.25 -13.37
N ASP A 100 0.32 -0.06 -13.49
CA ASP A 100 1.21 -0.60 -14.52
C ASP A 100 0.58 -0.38 -15.90
N GLU A 101 1.36 0.08 -16.87
CA GLU A 101 0.90 0.31 -18.25
C GLU A 101 0.57 -1.01 -18.98
N ASN A 102 1.16 -2.12 -18.53
CA ASN A 102 0.88 -3.44 -19.09
C ASN A 102 -0.34 -4.08 -18.39
N PRO A 103 -1.49 -4.21 -19.07
CA PRO A 103 -2.70 -4.79 -18.48
C PRO A 103 -2.55 -6.28 -18.10
N ASN A 104 -1.51 -6.97 -18.59
CA ASN A 104 -1.25 -8.37 -18.24
C ASN A 104 -0.43 -8.52 -16.95
N SER A 105 0.04 -7.43 -16.36
CA SER A 105 0.83 -7.44 -15.12
C SER A 105 0.00 -7.79 -13.89
N SER A 106 -1.33 -7.63 -13.97
CA SER A 106 -2.26 -7.79 -12.84
C SER A 106 -3.57 -8.44 -13.29
N ILE A 107 -4.22 -9.15 -12.35
CA ILE A 107 -5.62 -9.61 -12.52
C ILE A 107 -6.52 -8.56 -11.88
N TYR A 108 -7.50 -8.09 -12.63
CA TYR A 108 -8.48 -7.10 -12.15
C TYR A 108 -9.80 -7.78 -11.75
N LEU A 109 -10.52 -7.20 -10.81
CA LEU A 109 -11.83 -7.72 -10.35
C LEU A 109 -12.88 -7.81 -11.48
N MET A 110 -12.73 -6.98 -12.52
CA MET A 110 -13.65 -6.94 -13.66
C MET A 110 -13.16 -7.79 -14.84
N ASP A 111 -12.04 -8.51 -14.71
CA ASP A 111 -11.57 -9.43 -15.74
C ASP A 111 -12.56 -10.63 -15.86
N ASP A 112 -12.90 -10.99 -17.08
CA ASP A 112 -13.66 -12.21 -17.34
C ASP A 112 -12.79 -13.47 -17.14
N PRO A 113 -13.41 -14.66 -16.98
CA PRO A 113 -12.66 -15.90 -16.76
C PRO A 113 -11.62 -16.21 -17.84
N ASP A 114 -11.92 -15.88 -19.12
CA ASP A 114 -11.00 -16.09 -20.22
C ASP A 114 -9.80 -15.14 -20.17
N ALA A 115 -10.03 -13.88 -19.77
CA ALA A 115 -8.96 -12.92 -19.55
C ALA A 115 -8.03 -13.35 -18.39
N ILE A 116 -8.61 -13.81 -17.28
CA ILE A 116 -7.85 -14.35 -16.13
C ILE A 116 -7.00 -15.52 -16.58
N MET A 117 -7.59 -16.47 -17.27
CA MET A 117 -6.89 -17.66 -17.76
C MET A 117 -5.74 -17.30 -18.71
N ARG A 118 -5.95 -16.36 -19.62
CA ARG A 118 -4.89 -15.86 -20.52
C ARG A 118 -3.74 -15.21 -19.76
N LYS A 119 -4.05 -14.39 -18.75
CA LYS A 119 -3.04 -13.72 -17.90
C LYS A 119 -2.23 -14.74 -17.11
N CYS A 120 -2.87 -15.73 -16.51
CA CYS A 120 -2.19 -16.80 -15.80
C CYS A 120 -1.27 -17.61 -16.73
N LYS A 121 -1.73 -17.98 -17.93
CA LYS A 121 -0.93 -18.72 -18.91
C LYS A 121 0.29 -17.94 -19.43
N ARG A 122 0.20 -16.61 -19.45
CA ARG A 122 1.28 -15.72 -19.89
C ARG A 122 2.15 -15.19 -18.74
N ALA A 123 1.83 -15.55 -17.51
CA ALA A 123 2.62 -15.15 -16.36
C ALA A 123 4.03 -15.72 -16.48
N VAL A 124 5.02 -14.86 -16.18
CA VAL A 124 6.41 -15.29 -16.05
C VAL A 124 6.54 -15.96 -14.67
N THR A 125 6.81 -17.27 -14.68
CA THR A 125 7.09 -18.01 -13.46
C THR A 125 8.55 -17.87 -13.09
N ASP A 126 8.84 -17.84 -11.81
CA ASP A 126 10.20 -17.87 -11.29
C ASP A 126 10.87 -19.16 -11.77
N SER A 127 12.07 -19.04 -12.33
CA SER A 127 12.86 -20.19 -12.79
C SER A 127 13.51 -20.95 -11.63
N GLU A 128 13.42 -20.46 -10.40
CA GLU A 128 13.90 -21.12 -9.18
C GLU A 128 12.75 -21.92 -8.51
N ALA A 129 12.25 -22.94 -9.19
CA ALA A 129 11.21 -23.83 -8.65
C ALA A 129 11.67 -24.73 -7.47
N ASP A 130 12.90 -24.60 -7.00
CA ASP A 130 13.52 -25.45 -5.98
C ASP A 130 13.57 -24.84 -4.57
N SER A 131 12.89 -23.73 -4.30
CA SER A 131 12.99 -23.08 -2.99
C SER A 131 11.64 -22.94 -2.24
N LEU A 132 10.71 -23.87 -2.44
CA LEU A 132 9.58 -23.99 -1.52
C LEU A 132 9.93 -24.98 -0.41
N PRO A 133 9.86 -24.56 0.87
CA PRO A 133 10.05 -25.44 2.01
C PRO A 133 8.91 -26.44 2.17
#